data_72ae453208f2f857d3edf9adfde8944e
#
_entry.id   72ae453208f2f857d3edf9adfde8944e
#
_cell.length_a   1.000
_cell.length_b   1.000
_cell.length_c   1.000
_cell.angle_alpha   90.00
_cell.angle_beta   90.00
_cell.angle_gamma   90.00
#
_symmetry.space_group_name_H-M   'P 1'
#
loop_
_entity.id
_entity.type
_entity.pdbx_description
1 polymer ?
#
loop_
_entity_poly.entity_id
_entity_poly.type
_entity_poly.pdbx_seq_one_letter_code
_entity_poly.pdbx_strand_id
1 'polypeptide(L)'
;RDTVAQANLDNAMAKMSMYQFKTCPFCVKVRRELKRQALHIELRDAKNDVGHKAALVNEGGRHKVPCLRIEKADDSVQWLYESTDIIAYLKKLVGDVETDSLKNNDQSIA
;
A
#
# COMPACT_ATOMS: atom_id res chain seq x y z
N ARG A 1 -0.46 -18.35 1.41
CA ARG A 1 -1.44 -17.63 0.58
C ARG A 1 -1.50 -18.28 -0.80
N ASP A 2 -2.70 -18.48 -1.33
CA ASP A 2 -2.85 -19.11 -2.64
C ASP A 2 -2.53 -18.15 -3.79
N THR A 3 -2.39 -18.68 -4.99
CA THR A 3 -1.99 -17.94 -6.19
C THR A 3 -3.02 -16.86 -6.56
N VAL A 4 -4.31 -17.16 -6.39
CA VAL A 4 -5.39 -16.22 -6.71
C VAL A 4 -5.38 -15.04 -5.75
N ALA A 5 -5.22 -15.30 -4.46
CA ALA A 5 -5.13 -14.24 -3.46
C ALA A 5 -3.91 -13.35 -3.70
N GLN A 6 -2.76 -13.96 -4.03
CA GLN A 6 -1.55 -13.19 -4.32
C GLN A 6 -1.73 -12.31 -5.57
N ALA A 7 -2.34 -12.84 -6.62
CA ALA A 7 -2.61 -12.07 -7.84
C ALA A 7 -3.55 -10.89 -7.56
N ASN A 8 -4.56 -11.09 -6.74
CA ASN A 8 -5.49 -10.00 -6.36
C ASN A 8 -4.78 -8.92 -5.53
N LEU A 9 -3.88 -9.34 -4.64
CA LEU A 9 -3.07 -8.38 -3.87
C LEU A 9 -2.11 -7.61 -4.78
N ASP A 10 -1.46 -8.28 -5.72
CA ASP A 10 -0.57 -7.63 -6.67
C ASP A 10 -1.32 -6.58 -7.50
N ASN A 11 -2.54 -6.88 -7.93
CA ASN A 11 -3.39 -5.93 -8.66
C ASN A 11 -3.76 -4.73 -7.80
N ALA A 12 -4.12 -4.95 -6.53
CA ALA A 12 -4.43 -3.86 -5.61
C ALA A 12 -3.22 -2.98 -5.35
N MET A 13 -2.04 -3.59 -5.14
CA MET A 13 -0.81 -2.86 -4.84
C MET A 13 -0.29 -2.07 -6.05
N ALA A 14 -0.63 -2.50 -7.27
CA ALA A 14 -0.27 -1.75 -8.49
C ALA A 14 -0.92 -0.37 -8.56
N LYS A 15 -2.02 -0.16 -7.81
CA LYS A 15 -2.73 1.12 -7.72
C LYS A 15 -2.24 1.98 -6.56
N MET A 16 -1.20 1.55 -5.89
CA MET A 16 -0.66 2.24 -4.71
C MET A 16 0.80 2.58 -4.92
N SER A 17 1.24 3.62 -4.22
CA SER A 17 2.65 3.97 -4.12
C SER A 17 2.92 4.51 -2.72
N MET A 18 4.14 4.32 -2.23
CA MET A 18 4.51 4.82 -0.92
C MET A 18 5.60 5.87 -1.03
N TYR A 19 5.29 7.08 -0.59
CA TYR A 19 6.25 8.16 -0.45
C TYR A 19 7.00 7.95 0.85
N GLN A 20 8.32 7.94 0.79
CA GLN A 20 9.15 7.53 1.91
C GLN A 20 10.53 8.16 1.89
N PHE A 21 11.24 8.06 3.03
CA PHE A 21 12.67 8.32 3.14
C PHE A 21 13.36 6.99 3.46
N LYS A 22 14.48 6.73 2.82
CA LYS A 22 15.18 5.45 2.97
C LYS A 22 15.54 5.14 4.42
N THR A 23 15.97 6.13 5.18
CA THR A 23 16.49 5.95 6.55
C THR A 23 15.48 6.32 7.64
N CYS A 24 14.29 6.75 7.31
CA CYS A 24 13.28 7.10 8.31
C CYS A 24 12.79 5.83 9.04
N PRO A 25 12.84 5.78 10.38
CA PRO A 25 12.44 4.59 11.14
C PRO A 25 10.99 4.17 10.88
N PHE A 26 10.09 5.12 10.73
CA PHE A 26 8.68 4.84 10.45
C PHE A 26 8.48 4.27 9.04
N CYS A 27 9.26 4.75 8.08
CA CYS A 27 9.27 4.20 6.73
C CYS A 27 9.83 2.77 6.71
N VAL A 28 10.90 2.53 7.46
CA VAL A 28 11.47 1.19 7.62
C VAL A 28 10.43 0.22 8.18
N LYS A 29 9.66 0.67 9.16
CA LYS A 29 8.62 -0.15 9.80
C LYS A 29 7.55 -0.58 8.77
N VAL A 30 7.10 0.33 7.91
CA VAL A 30 6.12 0.02 6.85
C VAL A 30 6.73 -0.93 5.81
N ARG A 31 7.97 -0.67 5.37
CA ARG A 31 8.64 -1.56 4.41
C ARG A 31 8.80 -2.97 4.95
N ARG A 32 9.06 -3.10 6.24
CA ARG A 32 9.17 -4.40 6.92
C ARG A 32 7.83 -5.15 6.87
N GLU A 33 6.73 -4.45 7.09
CA GLU A 33 5.39 -5.04 7.00
C GLU A 33 5.04 -5.44 5.56
N LEU A 34 5.38 -4.62 4.58
CA LEU A 34 5.19 -4.93 3.16
C LEU A 34 5.91 -6.24 2.79
N LYS A 35 7.14 -6.37 3.22
CA LYS A 35 7.96 -7.57 2.97
C LYS A 35 7.37 -8.80 3.66
N ARG A 36 6.96 -8.64 4.92
CA ARG A 36 6.38 -9.75 5.71
C ARG A 36 5.09 -10.27 5.07
N GLN A 37 4.30 -9.39 4.49
CA GLN A 37 3.04 -9.74 3.85
C GLN A 37 3.18 -10.09 2.36
N ALA A 38 4.39 -10.09 1.82
CA ALA A 38 4.67 -10.29 0.39
C ALA A 38 3.87 -9.34 -0.49
N LEU A 39 3.87 -8.06 -0.12
CA LEU A 39 3.22 -6.99 -0.87
C LEU A 39 4.27 -6.20 -1.65
N HIS A 40 4.07 -6.09 -2.96
CA HIS A 40 4.98 -5.39 -3.86
C HIS A 40 4.39 -4.05 -4.24
N ILE A 41 5.08 -2.97 -3.87
CA ILE A 41 4.59 -1.60 -4.08
C ILE A 41 5.71 -0.73 -4.65
N GLU A 42 5.33 0.28 -5.43
CA GLU A 42 6.27 1.29 -5.89
C GLU A 42 6.66 2.19 -4.71
N LEU A 43 7.97 2.30 -4.46
CA LEU A 43 8.52 3.20 -3.46
C LEU A 43 8.95 4.49 -4.14
N ARG A 44 8.53 5.63 -3.61
CA ARG A 44 8.86 6.96 -4.14
C ARG A 44 9.69 7.74 -3.15
N ASP A 45 10.92 8.09 -3.53
CA ASP A 45 11.85 8.82 -2.68
C ASP A 45 11.41 10.29 -2.59
N ALA A 46 10.80 10.67 -1.47
CA ALA A 46 10.33 12.03 -1.24
C ALA A 46 11.42 12.95 -0.67
N LYS A 47 12.62 12.42 -0.45
CA LYS A 47 13.76 13.22 0.05
C LYS A 47 14.63 13.73 -1.10
N ASN A 48 15.04 12.83 -1.98
CA ASN A 48 16.03 13.13 -3.03
C ASN A 48 15.40 13.38 -4.41
N ASP A 49 14.20 12.87 -4.65
CA ASP A 49 13.49 13.10 -5.91
C ASP A 49 12.59 14.34 -5.79
N VAL A 50 12.95 15.37 -6.53
CA VAL A 50 12.25 16.68 -6.48
C VAL A 50 10.78 16.53 -6.91
N GLY A 51 10.51 15.71 -7.92
CA GLY A 51 9.16 15.49 -8.43
C GLY A 51 8.28 14.79 -7.41
N HIS A 52 8.80 13.75 -6.76
CA HIS A 52 8.05 13.02 -5.73
C HIS A 52 7.83 13.89 -4.49
N LYS A 53 8.81 14.66 -4.10
CA LYS A 53 8.67 15.61 -2.98
C LYS A 53 7.57 16.63 -3.29
N ALA A 54 7.58 17.22 -4.49
CA ALA A 54 6.60 18.20 -4.91
C ALA A 54 5.18 17.59 -4.95
N ALA A 55 5.03 16.37 -5.47
CA ALA A 55 3.75 15.68 -5.50
C ALA A 55 3.20 15.44 -4.09
N LEU A 56 4.05 15.00 -3.17
CA LEU A 56 3.65 14.77 -1.78
C LEU A 56 3.13 16.05 -1.12
N VAL A 57 3.84 17.16 -1.31
CA VAL A 57 3.44 18.45 -0.73
C VAL A 57 2.20 19.02 -1.40
N ASN A 58 2.17 19.06 -2.74
CA ASN A 58 1.14 19.76 -3.49
C ASN A 58 -0.15 18.97 -3.64
N GLU A 59 -0.05 17.65 -3.82
CA GLU A 59 -1.22 16.79 -4.01
C GLU A 59 -1.63 16.11 -2.71
N GLY A 60 -0.66 15.64 -1.92
CA GLY A 60 -0.92 15.05 -0.61
C GLY A 60 -1.21 16.06 0.48
N GLY A 61 -0.68 17.28 0.32
CA GLY A 61 -0.91 18.38 1.23
C GLY A 61 0.06 18.50 2.40
N ARG A 62 0.92 17.50 2.62
CA ARG A 62 1.85 17.50 3.77
C ARG A 62 3.18 16.86 3.38
N HIS A 63 4.27 17.51 3.72
CA HIS A 63 5.61 16.92 3.57
C HIS A 63 5.91 16.03 4.78
N LYS A 64 5.26 14.87 4.84
CA LYS A 64 5.39 13.90 5.92
C LYS A 64 5.44 12.48 5.36
N VAL A 65 6.37 11.68 5.84
CA VAL A 65 6.55 10.29 5.43
C VAL A 65 6.50 9.35 6.65
N PRO A 66 6.10 8.11 6.48
CA PRO A 66 5.60 7.49 5.25
C PRO A 66 4.21 8.00 4.86
N CYS A 67 3.92 8.00 3.57
CA CYS A 67 2.59 8.33 3.06
C CYS A 67 2.21 7.34 1.96
N LEU A 68 1.06 6.70 2.13
CA LEU A 68 0.52 5.76 1.14
C LEU A 68 -0.46 6.49 0.24
N ARG A 69 -0.17 6.50 -1.07
CA ARG A 69 -1.05 7.05 -2.09
C ARG A 69 -1.85 5.91 -2.70
N ILE A 70 -3.17 6.00 -2.63
CA ILE A 70 -4.07 4.94 -3.06
C ILE A 70 -4.99 5.47 -4.15
N GLU A 71 -4.91 4.89 -5.35
CA GLU A 71 -5.85 5.21 -6.43
C GLU A 71 -7.11 4.37 -6.25
N LYS A 72 -8.25 5.05 -6.17
CA LYS A 72 -9.55 4.41 -5.99
C LYS A 72 -10.20 4.07 -7.33
N ALA A 73 -11.20 3.20 -7.29
CA ALA A 73 -11.95 2.78 -8.48
C ALA A 73 -12.68 3.92 -9.19
N ASP A 74 -13.02 4.99 -8.46
CA ASP A 74 -13.68 6.18 -9.01
C ASP A 74 -12.69 7.25 -9.48
N ASP A 75 -11.42 6.89 -9.64
CA ASP A 75 -10.30 7.75 -10.03
C ASP A 75 -9.90 8.79 -8.99
N SER A 76 -10.51 8.79 -7.81
CA SER A 76 -10.04 9.62 -6.68
C SER A 76 -8.77 9.03 -6.09
N VAL A 77 -8.03 9.85 -5.34
CA VAL A 77 -6.78 9.45 -4.69
C VAL A 77 -6.89 9.73 -3.21
N GLN A 78 -6.58 8.70 -2.41
CA GLN A 78 -6.47 8.84 -0.96
C GLN A 78 -5.00 8.94 -0.59
N TRP A 79 -4.68 9.90 0.29
CA TRP A 79 -3.34 10.08 0.86
C TRP A 79 -3.41 9.71 2.32
N LEU A 80 -2.83 8.56 2.67
CA LEU A 80 -2.88 8.02 4.03
C LEU A 80 -1.53 8.22 4.71
N TYR A 81 -1.53 9.01 5.77
CA TYR A 81 -0.35 9.31 6.57
C TYR A 81 -0.34 8.42 7.82
N GLU A 82 0.73 8.46 8.60
CA GLU A 82 0.97 7.70 9.83
C GLU A 82 1.23 6.22 9.58
N SER A 83 2.41 5.77 10.05
CA SER A 83 2.84 4.38 9.84
C SER A 83 1.88 3.35 10.43
N THR A 84 1.30 3.64 11.60
CA THR A 84 0.32 2.75 12.25
C THR A 84 -0.93 2.57 11.41
N ASP A 85 -1.44 3.67 10.84
CA ASP A 85 -2.65 3.63 10.01
C ASP A 85 -2.39 2.95 8.67
N ILE A 86 -1.21 3.17 8.10
CA ILE A 86 -0.79 2.50 6.85
C ILE A 86 -0.70 0.99 7.07
N ILE A 87 -0.06 0.56 8.15
CA ILE A 87 0.08 -0.86 8.47
C ILE A 87 -1.28 -1.49 8.70
N ALA A 88 -2.17 -0.82 9.44
CA ALA A 88 -3.53 -1.30 9.67
C ALA A 88 -4.31 -1.46 8.36
N TYR A 89 -4.18 -0.50 7.45
CA TYR A 89 -4.81 -0.55 6.13
C TYR A 89 -4.31 -1.77 5.33
N LEU A 90 -3.00 -1.99 5.30
CA LEU A 90 -2.41 -3.11 4.57
C LEU A 90 -2.82 -4.46 5.15
N LYS A 91 -2.87 -4.59 6.47
CA LYS A 91 -3.33 -5.81 7.14
C LYS A 91 -4.79 -6.13 6.81
N LYS A 92 -5.63 -5.09 6.82
CA LYS A 92 -7.05 -5.24 6.47
C LYS A 92 -7.21 -5.67 5.01
N LEU A 93 -6.45 -5.06 4.10
CA LEU A 93 -6.47 -5.43 2.68
C LEU A 93 -6.11 -6.91 2.49
N VAL A 94 -5.05 -7.38 3.13
CA VAL A 94 -4.61 -8.77 3.04
C VAL A 94 -5.71 -9.69 3.58
N GLY A 95 -6.28 -9.38 4.73
CA GLY A 95 -7.36 -10.17 5.34
C GLY A 95 -8.59 -10.24 4.45
N ASP A 96 -9.01 -9.13 3.87
CA ASP A 96 -10.18 -9.06 2.99
C ASP A 96 -9.96 -9.88 1.71
N VAL A 97 -8.79 -9.77 1.09
CA VAL A 97 -8.46 -10.50 -0.14
C VAL A 97 -8.37 -12.02 0.13
N GLU A 98 -7.75 -12.42 1.21
CA GLU A 98 -7.64 -13.85 1.58
C GLU A 98 -9.01 -14.44 1.91
N THR A 99 -9.88 -13.69 2.58
CA THR A 99 -11.24 -14.09 2.89
C THR A 99 -12.07 -14.28 1.61
N ASP A 100 -11.97 -13.33 0.67
CA ASP A 100 -12.67 -13.41 -0.61
C ASP A 100 -12.21 -14.62 -1.43
N SER A 101 -10.92 -14.90 -1.44
CA SER A 101 -10.36 -16.06 -2.12
C SER A 101 -10.92 -17.37 -1.54
N LEU A 102 -11.01 -17.48 -0.21
CA LEU A 102 -11.59 -18.64 0.46
C LEU A 102 -13.07 -18.81 0.13
N LYS A 103 -13.84 -17.72 0.10
CA LYS A 103 -15.26 -17.76 -0.27
C LYS A 103 -15.45 -18.25 -1.71
N ASN A 104 -14.62 -17.77 -2.64
CA ASN A 104 -14.66 -18.21 -4.02
C ASN A 104 -14.34 -19.71 -4.15
N ASN A 105 -13.38 -20.20 -3.39
CA ASN A 105 -13.04 -21.62 -3.37
C ASN A 105 -14.20 -22.47 -2.82
N ASP A 106 -14.85 -22.00 -1.75
CA ASP A 106 -16.03 -22.67 -1.18
C ASP A 106 -17.17 -22.74 -2.19
N GLN A 107 -17.42 -21.66 -2.93
CA GLN A 107 -18.45 -21.64 -3.97
C GLN A 107 -18.13 -22.59 -5.13
N SER A 108 -16.87 -22.76 -5.47
CA SER A 108 -16.47 -23.64 -6.56
C SER A 108 -16.61 -25.13 -6.18
N ILE A 109 -16.61 -25.45 -4.90
CA ILE A 109 -16.77 -26.83 -4.40
C ILE A 109 -18.26 -27.20 -4.34
N ALA A 110 -19.11 -26.24 -4.13
CA ALA A 110 -20.55 -26.46 -4.03
C ALA A 110 -21.17 -26.67 -5.39
#